data_6f350ccd5a82f57a53e5cb3258792f71
#
_entry.id   6f350ccd5a82f57a53e5cb3258792f71
#
_cell.length_a   1.000
_cell.length_b   1.000
_cell.length_c   1.000
_cell.angle_alpha   90.00
_cell.angle_beta   90.00
_cell.angle_gamma   90.00
#
_symmetry.space_group_name_H-M   'P 1'
#
loop_
_entity.id
_entity.type
_entity.pdbx_description
1 polymer ?
#
loop_
_entity_poly.entity_id
_entity_poly.type
_entity_poly.pdbx_seq_one_letter_code
_entity_poly.pdbx_strand_id
1 'polypeptide(L)'
;AQTFMMIPQTLPDGAQIEVVFTDKSNVDHTLTADIKGTVWPIGKTVTYKISSSSINWSYTLTVSGPADFTYTGGTQPYSVTSYRENTKGVQEAAPWTAQYSVDNGVSWTDTRPEWLTAFTASGAGGTSAQPYDATVSVQTGTDTSPHTTALQNATAKGTADTPYNLSNQTDGGPTDENTANCYVVSAPGYYSFPLVYGNALKNRSTNESAYKTGNTGSNILSNFINHTGAGISDPYIANNNGCTPAKAELVWQDVMDLVTDIKYNAGSNGGNISFKVDRFSIQQGNAVIAIKDA
;
A
#
# COMPACT_ATOMS: atom_id res chain seq x y z
N ALA A 1 -40.45 29.16 -13.87
CA ALA A 1 -41.52 28.18 -14.15
C ALA A 1 -41.34 27.63 -15.56
N GLN A 2 -41.48 26.33 -15.73
CA GLN A 2 -41.50 25.68 -17.04
C GLN A 2 -42.96 25.42 -17.39
N THR A 3 -43.31 25.63 -18.66
CA THR A 3 -44.67 25.38 -19.18
C THR A 3 -44.62 24.34 -20.27
N PHE A 4 -45.45 23.33 -20.14
CA PHE A 4 -45.60 22.25 -21.12
C PHE A 4 -46.99 22.25 -21.71
N MET A 5 -47.07 21.99 -22.99
CA MET A 5 -48.38 21.77 -23.70
C MET A 5 -48.72 20.30 -23.56
N MET A 6 -49.88 20.00 -22.96
CA MET A 6 -50.33 18.65 -22.68
C MET A 6 -51.71 18.40 -23.27
N ILE A 7 -52.01 17.17 -23.57
CA ILE A 7 -53.32 16.75 -24.08
C ILE A 7 -54.33 16.78 -22.93
N PRO A 8 -55.51 17.38 -23.08
CA PRO A 8 -56.57 17.32 -22.06
C PRO A 8 -56.95 15.88 -21.75
N GLN A 9 -56.87 15.50 -20.48
CA GLN A 9 -57.14 14.14 -20.02
C GLN A 9 -57.29 14.07 -18.51
N THR A 10 -57.82 12.94 -18.00
CA THR A 10 -57.67 12.52 -16.64
C THR A 10 -56.39 11.69 -16.54
N LEU A 11 -55.47 12.05 -15.64
CA LEU A 11 -54.19 11.37 -15.52
C LEU A 11 -54.37 9.94 -14.96
N PRO A 12 -53.73 8.95 -15.57
CA PRO A 12 -53.88 7.55 -15.19
C PRO A 12 -53.21 7.25 -13.83
N ASP A 13 -53.45 6.04 -13.33
CA ASP A 13 -52.68 5.50 -12.21
C ASP A 13 -51.20 5.45 -12.55
N GLY A 14 -50.36 5.84 -11.57
CA GLY A 14 -48.89 5.94 -11.76
C GLY A 14 -48.40 7.23 -12.38
N ALA A 15 -49.30 8.21 -12.72
CA ALA A 15 -48.87 9.50 -13.20
C ALA A 15 -48.14 10.29 -12.08
N GLN A 16 -46.91 10.69 -12.37
CA GLN A 16 -46.03 11.38 -11.42
C GLN A 16 -45.32 12.57 -12.06
N ILE A 17 -44.99 13.54 -11.27
CA ILE A 17 -43.98 14.56 -11.61
C ILE A 17 -42.70 14.21 -10.86
N GLU A 18 -41.60 14.17 -11.61
CA GLU A 18 -40.26 14.01 -11.06
C GLU A 18 -39.47 15.29 -11.33
N VAL A 19 -38.80 15.77 -10.30
CA VAL A 19 -37.89 16.92 -10.37
C VAL A 19 -36.56 16.53 -9.78
N VAL A 20 -35.53 16.54 -10.61
CA VAL A 20 -34.15 16.36 -10.16
C VAL A 20 -33.56 17.75 -9.94
N PHE A 21 -32.95 17.97 -8.78
CA PHE A 21 -32.21 19.19 -8.47
C PHE A 21 -30.91 18.85 -7.74
N THR A 22 -29.88 19.61 -8.00
CA THR A 22 -28.59 19.50 -7.37
C THR A 22 -28.52 20.50 -6.19
N ASP A 23 -28.14 20.02 -5.03
CA ASP A 23 -27.97 20.87 -3.83
C ASP A 23 -26.65 21.67 -3.84
N LYS A 24 -26.43 22.46 -2.80
CA LYS A 24 -25.19 23.27 -2.64
C LYS A 24 -23.93 22.43 -2.45
N SER A 25 -24.09 21.16 -2.08
CA SER A 25 -23.01 20.18 -1.91
C SER A 25 -22.73 19.40 -3.19
N ASN A 26 -23.35 19.79 -4.30
CA ASN A 26 -23.26 19.13 -5.60
C ASN A 26 -23.82 17.69 -5.60
N VAL A 27 -24.83 17.44 -4.75
CA VAL A 27 -25.55 16.16 -4.66
C VAL A 27 -26.91 16.31 -5.35
N ASP A 28 -27.25 15.37 -6.22
CA ASP A 28 -28.54 15.32 -6.90
C ASP A 28 -29.61 14.72 -5.99
N HIS A 29 -30.73 15.39 -5.94
CA HIS A 29 -31.93 14.97 -5.22
C HIS A 29 -33.10 14.86 -6.17
N THR A 30 -33.91 13.80 -6.00
CA THR A 30 -35.12 13.61 -6.80
C THR A 30 -36.35 13.82 -5.94
N LEU A 31 -37.22 14.70 -6.36
CA LEU A 31 -38.53 14.93 -5.80
C LEU A 31 -39.57 14.29 -6.71
N THR A 32 -40.42 13.42 -6.15
CA THR A 32 -41.53 12.79 -6.88
C THR A 32 -42.85 13.20 -6.25
N ALA A 33 -43.81 13.58 -7.08
CA ALA A 33 -45.16 13.89 -6.65
C ALA A 33 -46.18 13.13 -7.47
N ASP A 34 -47.05 12.37 -6.80
CA ASP A 34 -48.17 11.69 -7.45
C ASP A 34 -49.20 12.72 -7.90
N ILE A 35 -49.57 12.63 -9.17
CA ILE A 35 -50.60 13.50 -9.78
C ILE A 35 -51.70 12.66 -10.45
N LYS A 36 -51.80 11.38 -10.13
CA LYS A 36 -52.83 10.48 -10.62
C LYS A 36 -54.25 11.02 -10.36
N GLY A 37 -55.16 10.79 -11.27
CA GLY A 37 -56.57 11.23 -11.16
C GLY A 37 -56.78 12.73 -11.34
N THR A 38 -55.72 13.54 -11.49
CA THR A 38 -55.86 14.95 -11.80
C THR A 38 -56.42 15.14 -13.19
N VAL A 39 -57.42 16.00 -13.33
CA VAL A 39 -58.03 16.33 -14.62
C VAL A 39 -57.31 17.52 -15.24
N TRP A 40 -56.81 17.36 -16.45
CA TRP A 40 -56.30 18.44 -17.29
C TRP A 40 -57.37 18.88 -18.27
N PRO A 41 -58.15 19.95 -17.94
CA PRO A 41 -59.28 20.36 -18.77
C PRO A 41 -58.81 21.10 -20.03
N ILE A 42 -59.63 21.01 -21.09
CA ILE A 42 -59.38 21.74 -22.33
C ILE A 42 -59.39 23.26 -22.11
N GLY A 43 -58.41 23.97 -22.69
CA GLY A 43 -58.31 25.41 -22.64
C GLY A 43 -58.01 26.01 -21.27
N LYS A 44 -57.50 25.20 -20.30
CA LYS A 44 -57.11 25.66 -18.99
C LYS A 44 -55.62 25.40 -18.74
N THR A 45 -55.03 26.22 -17.85
CA THR A 45 -53.68 26.00 -17.34
C THR A 45 -53.79 25.31 -15.98
N VAL A 46 -53.11 24.21 -15.78
CA VAL A 46 -52.92 23.53 -14.48
C VAL A 46 -51.54 23.85 -13.98
N THR A 47 -51.43 24.43 -12.77
CA THR A 47 -50.17 24.78 -12.20
C THR A 47 -49.87 23.87 -11.00
N TYR A 48 -48.73 23.17 -11.05
CA TYR A 48 -48.17 22.40 -9.90
C TYR A 48 -47.14 23.27 -9.19
N LYS A 49 -47.35 23.51 -7.91
CA LYS A 49 -46.35 24.18 -7.07
C LYS A 49 -45.57 23.11 -6.33
N ILE A 50 -44.28 23.02 -6.65
CA ILE A 50 -43.37 22.14 -5.95
C ILE A 50 -42.60 22.96 -4.91
N SER A 51 -42.70 22.58 -3.64
CA SER A 51 -41.98 23.19 -2.54
C SER A 51 -41.29 22.09 -1.72
N SER A 52 -40.41 22.47 -0.82
CA SER A 52 -39.76 21.52 0.11
C SER A 52 -40.78 20.74 0.94
N SER A 53 -41.98 21.29 1.16
CA SER A 53 -43.09 20.58 1.80
C SER A 53 -43.84 19.63 0.89
N SER A 54 -43.55 19.63 -0.41
CA SER A 54 -44.06 18.67 -1.41
C SER A 54 -43.17 17.48 -1.62
N ILE A 55 -42.08 17.35 -0.85
CA ILE A 55 -41.26 16.13 -0.81
C ILE A 55 -42.12 15.03 -0.21
N ASN A 56 -42.52 14.07 -1.03
CA ASN A 56 -43.39 12.99 -0.60
C ASN A 56 -42.62 11.91 0.18
N TRP A 57 -41.32 11.79 -0.10
CA TRP A 57 -40.47 10.75 0.49
C TRP A 57 -39.08 11.26 0.84
N SER A 58 -38.58 10.93 2.01
CA SER A 58 -37.16 10.96 2.39
C SER A 58 -36.64 9.53 2.43
N TYR A 59 -35.36 9.35 2.00
CA TYR A 59 -34.73 8.02 1.96
C TYR A 59 -33.71 7.91 3.06
N THR A 60 -33.71 6.74 3.72
CA THR A 60 -32.71 6.38 4.75
C THR A 60 -32.03 5.10 4.33
N LEU A 61 -30.70 5.12 4.29
CA LEU A 61 -29.85 3.94 4.10
C LEU A 61 -28.83 3.92 5.22
N THR A 62 -28.85 2.83 5.99
CA THR A 62 -27.88 2.58 7.07
C THR A 62 -27.28 1.20 6.90
N VAL A 63 -25.94 1.13 6.94
CA VAL A 63 -25.19 -0.12 6.88
C VAL A 63 -24.42 -0.28 8.19
N SER A 64 -24.46 -1.47 8.79
CA SER A 64 -23.70 -1.80 9.99
C SER A 64 -22.87 -3.06 9.74
N GLY A 65 -21.57 -2.97 9.94
CA GLY A 65 -20.63 -4.04 9.59
C GLY A 65 -20.37 -4.15 8.07
N PRO A 66 -19.68 -5.19 7.61
CA PRO A 66 -18.95 -6.15 8.44
C PRO A 66 -17.75 -5.48 9.14
N ALA A 67 -17.18 -6.15 10.14
CA ALA A 67 -15.90 -5.75 10.69
C ALA A 67 -14.77 -6.01 9.67
N ASP A 68 -13.56 -5.47 9.94
CA ASP A 68 -12.41 -5.67 9.07
C ASP A 68 -12.05 -7.16 8.96
N PHE A 69 -11.75 -7.59 7.74
CA PHE A 69 -11.25 -8.93 7.49
C PHE A 69 -9.73 -8.95 7.57
N THR A 70 -9.19 -10.06 8.10
CA THR A 70 -7.75 -10.34 8.04
C THR A 70 -7.43 -11.22 6.84
N TYR A 71 -6.14 -11.48 6.58
CA TYR A 71 -5.67 -12.37 5.50
C TYR A 71 -6.20 -13.82 5.65
N THR A 72 -6.66 -14.21 6.84
CA THR A 72 -7.26 -15.54 7.07
C THR A 72 -8.65 -15.67 6.46
N GLY A 73 -9.22 -14.56 5.97
CA GLY A 73 -10.55 -14.56 5.39
C GLY A 73 -11.65 -14.92 6.41
N GLY A 74 -12.69 -15.55 5.93
CA GLY A 74 -13.81 -15.99 6.75
C GLY A 74 -15.11 -15.26 6.42
N THR A 75 -16.12 -15.46 7.27
CA THR A 75 -17.45 -14.87 7.12
C THR A 75 -17.75 -13.95 8.27
N GLN A 76 -18.28 -12.76 7.98
CA GLN A 76 -18.73 -11.80 8.97
C GLN A 76 -20.11 -11.26 8.62
N PRO A 77 -20.97 -11.04 9.62
CA PRO A 77 -22.29 -10.48 9.39
C PRO A 77 -22.24 -8.98 9.12
N TYR A 78 -23.18 -8.53 8.33
CA TYR A 78 -23.51 -7.11 8.20
C TYR A 78 -25.03 -6.96 8.11
N SER A 79 -25.52 -5.75 8.24
CA SER A 79 -26.94 -5.48 8.09
C SER A 79 -27.18 -4.19 7.30
N VAL A 80 -28.31 -4.16 6.60
CA VAL A 80 -28.75 -2.99 5.84
C VAL A 80 -30.15 -2.63 6.26
N THR A 81 -30.35 -1.37 6.64
CA THR A 81 -31.67 -0.77 6.80
C THR A 81 -31.86 0.22 5.66
N SER A 82 -32.86 0.02 4.82
CA SER A 82 -33.15 0.89 3.69
C SER A 82 -34.65 1.09 3.53
N TYR A 83 -35.11 2.28 3.78
CA TYR A 83 -36.51 2.64 3.70
C TYR A 83 -36.70 4.07 3.22
N ARG A 84 -37.91 4.36 2.80
CA ARG A 84 -38.38 5.71 2.55
C ARG A 84 -39.48 6.09 3.53
N GLU A 85 -39.55 7.34 3.92
CA GLU A 85 -40.56 7.87 4.84
C GLU A 85 -41.27 9.06 4.21
N ASN A 86 -42.58 9.09 4.27
CA ASN A 86 -43.35 10.22 3.79
C ASN A 86 -43.52 11.30 4.88
N THR A 87 -44.09 12.45 4.50
CA THR A 87 -44.31 13.60 5.41
C THR A 87 -45.28 13.30 6.56
N LYS A 88 -45.96 12.16 6.54
CA LYS A 88 -46.86 11.69 7.61
C LYS A 88 -46.22 10.64 8.52
N GLY A 89 -44.93 10.38 8.33
CA GLY A 89 -44.20 9.35 9.12
C GLY A 89 -44.47 7.91 8.69
N VAL A 90 -45.11 7.69 7.55
CA VAL A 90 -45.32 6.34 7.01
C VAL A 90 -44.01 5.87 6.34
N GLN A 91 -43.48 4.76 6.81
CA GLN A 91 -42.25 4.15 6.32
C GLN A 91 -42.54 2.98 5.39
N GLU A 92 -41.79 2.89 4.30
CA GLU A 92 -41.85 1.78 3.34
C GLU A 92 -40.44 1.32 2.97
N ALA A 93 -40.26 0.04 2.74
CA ALA A 93 -38.99 -0.52 2.26
C ALA A 93 -38.56 0.18 0.94
N ALA A 94 -37.29 0.48 0.82
CA ALA A 94 -36.68 1.05 -0.38
C ALA A 94 -35.57 0.13 -0.89
N PRO A 95 -35.57 -0.25 -2.17
CA PRO A 95 -34.50 -1.07 -2.76
C PRO A 95 -33.14 -0.37 -2.64
N TRP A 96 -32.08 -1.17 -2.51
CA TRP A 96 -30.71 -0.71 -2.46
C TRP A 96 -29.79 -1.57 -3.32
N THR A 97 -28.67 -0.99 -3.75
CA THR A 97 -27.60 -1.67 -4.47
C THR A 97 -26.25 -1.28 -3.88
N ALA A 98 -25.24 -2.14 -4.07
CA ALA A 98 -23.87 -1.89 -3.63
C ALA A 98 -22.93 -1.88 -4.82
N GLN A 99 -21.90 -1.05 -4.73
CA GLN A 99 -20.74 -1.02 -5.62
C GLN A 99 -19.47 -1.34 -4.83
N TYR A 100 -18.41 -1.66 -5.54
CA TYR A 100 -17.15 -2.09 -4.96
C TYR A 100 -16.04 -1.11 -5.32
N SER A 101 -15.17 -0.84 -4.34
CA SER A 101 -13.93 -0.07 -4.54
C SER A 101 -12.76 -0.87 -3.97
N VAL A 102 -11.64 -0.90 -4.69
CA VAL A 102 -10.38 -1.54 -4.26
C VAL A 102 -9.26 -0.51 -4.07
N ASP A 103 -9.59 0.78 -4.13
CA ASP A 103 -8.67 1.92 -4.09
C ASP A 103 -9.11 3.01 -3.11
N ASN A 104 -9.66 2.62 -1.97
CA ASN A 104 -10.18 3.52 -0.92
C ASN A 104 -11.29 4.48 -1.39
N GLY A 105 -12.16 4.02 -2.30
CA GLY A 105 -13.29 4.81 -2.74
C GLY A 105 -12.96 5.85 -3.83
N VAL A 106 -11.80 5.78 -4.45
CA VAL A 106 -11.42 6.65 -5.58
C VAL A 106 -12.19 6.25 -6.84
N SER A 107 -12.32 4.95 -7.09
CA SER A 107 -13.15 4.41 -8.17
C SER A 107 -14.12 3.35 -7.66
N TRP A 108 -15.28 3.21 -8.35
CA TRP A 108 -16.34 2.28 -8.00
C TRP A 108 -16.75 1.45 -9.21
N THR A 109 -17.05 0.16 -8.97
CA THR A 109 -17.47 -0.79 -10.01
C THR A 109 -18.58 -1.69 -9.52
N ASP A 110 -19.39 -2.19 -10.41
CA ASP A 110 -20.41 -3.22 -10.13
C ASP A 110 -19.80 -4.64 -10.12
N THR A 111 -18.55 -4.79 -10.52
CA THR A 111 -17.85 -6.07 -10.54
C THR A 111 -17.30 -6.39 -9.16
N ARG A 112 -17.83 -7.47 -8.58
CA ARG A 112 -17.36 -7.98 -7.29
C ARG A 112 -15.92 -8.49 -7.40
N PRO A 113 -14.99 -8.09 -6.49
CA PRO A 113 -13.64 -8.64 -6.44
C PRO A 113 -13.65 -10.16 -6.20
N GLU A 114 -12.74 -10.89 -6.82
CA GLU A 114 -12.68 -12.37 -6.71
C GLU A 114 -12.46 -12.86 -5.27
N TRP A 115 -11.70 -12.12 -4.47
CA TRP A 115 -11.45 -12.45 -3.08
C TRP A 115 -12.69 -12.28 -2.18
N LEU A 116 -13.72 -11.51 -2.58
CA LEU A 116 -15.01 -11.39 -1.89
C LEU A 116 -15.94 -12.48 -2.43
N THR A 117 -15.87 -13.68 -1.86
CA THR A 117 -16.51 -14.89 -2.40
C THR A 117 -18.03 -14.93 -2.21
N ALA A 118 -18.54 -14.31 -1.14
CA ALA A 118 -19.96 -14.13 -0.93
C ALA A 118 -20.27 -12.72 -0.43
N PHE A 119 -21.27 -12.09 -1.04
CA PHE A 119 -21.79 -10.78 -0.66
C PHE A 119 -23.11 -10.54 -1.37
N THR A 120 -24.09 -10.00 -0.65
CA THR A 120 -25.37 -9.58 -1.25
C THR A 120 -25.24 -8.14 -1.72
N ALA A 121 -25.30 -7.93 -3.03
CA ALA A 121 -25.06 -6.62 -3.65
C ALA A 121 -26.35 -5.79 -3.84
N SER A 122 -27.50 -6.32 -3.53
CA SER A 122 -28.78 -5.61 -3.64
C SER A 122 -29.84 -6.23 -2.74
N GLY A 123 -30.84 -5.44 -2.37
CA GLY A 123 -31.96 -5.93 -1.57
C GLY A 123 -33.21 -5.07 -1.74
N ALA A 124 -34.35 -5.59 -1.32
CA ALA A 124 -35.62 -4.88 -1.34
C ALA A 124 -35.70 -3.76 -0.27
N GLY A 125 -34.79 -3.78 0.69
CA GLY A 125 -34.81 -2.90 1.87
C GLY A 125 -35.76 -3.38 2.96
N GLY A 126 -35.87 -2.54 3.98
CA GLY A 126 -36.73 -2.77 5.15
C GLY A 126 -36.63 -1.63 6.13
N THR A 127 -37.65 -1.43 6.95
CA THR A 127 -37.71 -0.44 8.04
C THR A 127 -36.89 -0.87 9.28
N SER A 128 -36.45 -2.13 9.30
CA SER A 128 -35.53 -2.68 10.30
C SER A 128 -34.29 -3.25 9.61
N ALA A 129 -33.21 -3.45 10.40
CA ALA A 129 -31.97 -4.04 9.92
C ALA A 129 -32.21 -5.45 9.34
N GLN A 130 -31.88 -5.60 8.06
CA GLN A 130 -31.93 -6.88 7.35
C GLN A 130 -30.54 -7.52 7.42
N PRO A 131 -30.40 -8.75 7.97
CA PRO A 131 -29.10 -9.37 8.13
C PRO A 131 -28.60 -10.00 6.81
N TYR A 132 -27.30 -9.91 6.59
CA TYR A 132 -26.56 -10.50 5.49
C TYR A 132 -25.20 -10.98 5.97
N ASP A 133 -24.54 -11.80 5.17
CA ASP A 133 -23.17 -12.24 5.41
C ASP A 133 -22.25 -11.83 4.26
N ALA A 134 -21.04 -11.42 4.60
CA ALA A 134 -19.94 -11.22 3.69
C ALA A 134 -18.86 -12.29 3.93
N THR A 135 -18.37 -12.94 2.88
CA THR A 135 -17.33 -13.94 2.98
C THR A 135 -16.15 -13.56 2.11
N VAL A 136 -14.97 -13.55 2.70
CA VAL A 136 -13.70 -13.28 2.05
C VAL A 136 -12.86 -14.56 2.00
N SER A 137 -12.26 -14.86 0.85
CA SER A 137 -11.35 -16.00 0.71
C SER A 137 -10.08 -15.79 1.54
N VAL A 138 -9.53 -16.89 2.06
CA VAL A 138 -8.20 -16.88 2.66
C VAL A 138 -7.17 -16.40 1.62
N GLN A 139 -6.30 -15.49 2.03
CA GLN A 139 -5.13 -15.12 1.22
C GLN A 139 -3.96 -15.96 1.68
N THR A 140 -3.37 -16.70 0.76
CA THR A 140 -2.17 -17.48 1.05
C THR A 140 -0.98 -16.53 1.16
N GLY A 141 -0.59 -16.24 2.37
CA GLY A 141 0.71 -15.61 2.67
C GLY A 141 1.80 -16.67 2.75
N THR A 142 3.03 -16.30 2.49
CA THR A 142 4.18 -17.16 2.81
C THR A 142 4.40 -17.09 4.32
N ASP A 143 4.30 -18.23 5.01
CA ASP A 143 4.71 -18.31 6.41
C ASP A 143 6.24 -18.24 6.49
N THR A 144 6.76 -17.13 7.02
CA THR A 144 8.20 -16.91 7.19
C THR A 144 8.72 -17.38 8.56
N SER A 145 7.84 -17.85 9.45
CA SER A 145 8.21 -18.28 10.80
C SER A 145 9.26 -19.40 10.82
N PRO A 146 9.16 -20.45 9.97
CA PRO A 146 10.19 -21.49 9.93
C PRO A 146 11.56 -20.95 9.49
N HIS A 147 11.59 -20.02 8.55
CA HIS A 147 12.83 -19.38 8.10
C HIS A 147 13.45 -18.51 9.20
N THR A 148 12.65 -17.67 9.85
CA THR A 148 13.09 -16.86 10.99
C THR A 148 13.63 -17.74 12.11
N THR A 149 12.96 -18.84 12.46
CA THR A 149 13.42 -19.79 13.47
C THR A 149 14.75 -20.42 13.06
N ALA A 150 14.93 -20.77 11.79
CA ALA A 150 16.20 -21.30 11.29
C ALA A 150 17.34 -20.28 11.41
N LEU A 151 17.09 -19.01 11.06
CA LEU A 151 18.07 -17.92 11.23
C LEU A 151 18.46 -17.74 12.71
N GLN A 152 17.50 -17.69 13.61
CA GLN A 152 17.71 -17.51 15.05
C GLN A 152 18.48 -18.69 15.68
N ASN A 153 18.25 -19.90 15.21
CA ASN A 153 18.91 -21.11 15.70
C ASN A 153 20.25 -21.41 15.03
N ALA A 154 20.62 -20.67 13.99
CA ALA A 154 21.88 -20.83 13.30
C ALA A 154 23.07 -20.57 14.26
N THR A 155 24.20 -21.25 14.02
CA THR A 155 25.42 -21.04 14.79
C THR A 155 25.92 -19.62 14.57
N ALA A 156 26.10 -18.88 15.67
CA ALA A 156 26.58 -17.49 15.61
C ALA A 156 27.96 -17.40 14.94
N LYS A 157 28.17 -16.34 14.17
CA LYS A 157 29.42 -16.06 13.46
C LYS A 157 30.11 -14.83 14.02
N GLY A 158 31.44 -14.90 14.20
CA GLY A 158 32.26 -13.82 14.71
C GLY A 158 31.96 -13.42 16.16
N THR A 159 32.81 -12.55 16.70
CA THR A 159 32.67 -11.94 18.01
C THR A 159 32.87 -10.43 17.88
N ALA A 160 32.62 -9.67 18.99
CA ALA A 160 32.86 -8.22 18.99
C ALA A 160 34.32 -7.88 18.68
N ASP A 161 35.27 -8.68 19.20
CA ASP A 161 36.69 -8.47 18.98
C ASP A 161 37.22 -9.05 17.67
N THR A 162 36.54 -10.04 17.15
CA THR A 162 36.92 -10.71 15.89
C THR A 162 35.66 -10.92 15.03
N PRO A 163 35.17 -9.87 14.38
CA PRO A 163 33.98 -9.97 13.53
C PRO A 163 34.22 -10.87 12.33
N TYR A 164 33.18 -11.58 11.92
CA TYR A 164 33.19 -12.38 10.70
C TYR A 164 33.25 -11.48 9.47
N ASN A 165 34.36 -11.54 8.73
CA ASN A 165 34.54 -10.70 7.54
C ASN A 165 33.75 -11.28 6.36
N LEU A 166 32.70 -10.57 5.97
CA LEU A 166 31.78 -11.00 4.89
C LEU A 166 32.43 -11.06 3.51
N SER A 167 33.51 -10.32 3.28
CA SER A 167 34.21 -10.34 2.00
C SER A 167 35.21 -11.49 1.86
N ASN A 168 35.55 -12.13 2.99
CA ASN A 168 36.70 -13.06 3.08
C ASN A 168 36.30 -14.47 3.47
N GLN A 169 35.00 -14.73 3.75
CA GLN A 169 34.56 -16.01 4.26
C GLN A 169 33.27 -16.48 3.56
N THR A 170 33.20 -17.79 3.38
CA THR A 170 32.01 -18.50 2.86
C THR A 170 31.61 -19.58 3.85
N ASP A 171 30.50 -20.27 3.63
CA ASP A 171 30.06 -21.38 4.45
C ASP A 171 31.04 -22.55 4.49
N GLY A 172 31.93 -22.64 3.51
CA GLY A 172 33.01 -23.62 3.47
C GLY A 172 34.30 -23.18 4.15
N GLY A 173 34.35 -21.99 4.73
CA GLY A 173 35.50 -21.41 5.42
C GLY A 173 36.13 -20.21 4.71
N PRO A 174 37.35 -19.78 5.10
CA PRO A 174 37.99 -18.60 4.54
C PRO A 174 38.27 -18.75 3.05
N THR A 175 38.00 -17.72 2.28
CA THR A 175 38.33 -17.60 0.86
C THR A 175 39.22 -16.38 0.62
N ASP A 176 39.70 -16.25 -0.61
CA ASP A 176 40.28 -15.01 -1.05
C ASP A 176 39.24 -13.88 -0.99
N GLU A 177 39.71 -12.67 -0.65
CA GLU A 177 38.85 -11.52 -0.47
C GLU A 177 38.06 -11.21 -1.75
N ASN A 178 36.74 -11.23 -1.64
CA ASN A 178 35.77 -10.90 -2.67
C ASN A 178 34.78 -9.90 -2.12
N THR A 179 34.83 -8.68 -2.59
CA THR A 179 33.91 -7.62 -2.11
C THR A 179 32.64 -7.56 -2.95
N ALA A 180 31.58 -6.99 -2.38
CA ALA A 180 30.27 -6.87 -3.02
C ALA A 180 29.53 -5.60 -2.57
N ASN A 181 28.53 -5.19 -3.34
CA ASN A 181 27.59 -4.14 -2.92
C ASN A 181 26.59 -4.63 -1.85
N CYS A 182 26.33 -5.94 -1.84
CA CYS A 182 25.40 -6.57 -0.90
C CYS A 182 26.02 -7.83 -0.35
N TYR A 183 25.79 -8.07 0.92
CA TYR A 183 26.20 -9.28 1.62
C TYR A 183 24.98 -9.97 2.21
N VAL A 184 24.97 -11.30 2.20
CA VAL A 184 23.91 -12.09 2.83
C VAL A 184 24.39 -12.54 4.20
N VAL A 185 23.57 -12.30 5.21
CA VAL A 185 23.77 -12.74 6.59
C VAL A 185 22.72 -13.79 6.93
N SER A 186 23.15 -14.99 7.28
CA SER A 186 22.28 -16.15 7.54
C SER A 186 22.37 -16.67 8.98
N ALA A 187 23.02 -15.95 9.89
CA ALA A 187 23.17 -16.33 11.29
C ALA A 187 23.33 -15.11 12.20
N PRO A 188 23.03 -15.21 13.49
CA PRO A 188 23.38 -14.18 14.45
C PRO A 188 24.92 -14.02 14.55
N GLY A 189 25.39 -12.86 15.02
CA GLY A 189 26.82 -12.67 15.28
C GLY A 189 27.30 -11.25 15.08
N TYR A 190 28.63 -11.12 15.00
CA TYR A 190 29.30 -9.87 14.68
C TYR A 190 29.97 -10.00 13.31
N TYR A 191 29.75 -9.02 12.48
CA TYR A 191 30.16 -9.03 11.09
C TYR A 191 30.96 -7.80 10.74
N SER A 192 31.79 -7.91 9.72
CA SER A 192 32.52 -6.77 9.15
C SER A 192 32.66 -6.89 7.63
N PHE A 193 32.90 -5.78 6.98
CA PHE A 193 33.29 -5.71 5.57
C PHE A 193 34.20 -4.49 5.32
N PRO A 194 35.14 -4.59 4.36
CA PRO A 194 36.06 -3.51 4.04
C PRO A 194 35.36 -2.37 3.32
N LEU A 195 35.98 -1.16 3.37
CA LEU A 195 35.51 0.01 2.64
C LEU A 195 36.00 -0.01 1.18
N VAL A 196 35.33 -0.78 0.35
CA VAL A 196 35.65 -1.01 -1.05
C VAL A 196 34.44 -0.70 -1.92
N TYR A 197 34.65 -0.15 -3.10
CA TYR A 197 33.60 0.11 -4.06
C TYR A 197 33.03 -1.19 -4.66
N GLY A 198 31.90 -1.63 -4.16
CA GLY A 198 31.19 -2.80 -4.66
C GLY A 198 32.08 -4.04 -4.78
N ASN A 199 32.11 -4.66 -5.96
CA ASN A 199 32.92 -5.83 -6.28
C ASN A 199 34.32 -5.48 -6.83
N ALA A 200 34.91 -4.38 -6.35
CA ALA A 200 36.21 -3.91 -6.81
C ALA A 200 37.41 -4.76 -6.41
N LEU A 201 37.23 -5.70 -5.47
CA LEU A 201 38.19 -6.76 -5.19
C LEU A 201 37.59 -8.12 -5.53
N LYS A 202 38.34 -8.92 -6.29
CA LYS A 202 38.03 -10.29 -6.63
C LYS A 202 39.27 -11.16 -6.44
N ASN A 203 39.21 -12.15 -5.56
CA ASN A 203 40.32 -13.00 -5.17
C ASN A 203 41.57 -12.17 -4.79
N ARG A 204 41.36 -11.11 -3.96
CA ARG A 204 42.35 -10.10 -3.55
C ARG A 204 42.95 -9.27 -4.68
N SER A 205 42.55 -9.48 -5.90
CA SER A 205 43.02 -8.71 -7.04
C SER A 205 42.02 -7.62 -7.40
N THR A 206 42.53 -6.48 -7.86
CA THR A 206 41.72 -5.35 -8.28
C THR A 206 40.87 -5.72 -9.50
N ASN A 207 39.56 -5.50 -9.37
CA ASN A 207 38.60 -5.58 -10.46
C ASN A 207 38.24 -4.15 -10.94
N GLU A 208 39.06 -3.61 -11.82
CA GLU A 208 38.92 -2.20 -12.25
C GLU A 208 37.55 -1.88 -12.88
N SER A 209 36.94 -2.83 -13.58
CA SER A 209 35.63 -2.63 -14.21
C SER A 209 34.49 -2.37 -13.22
N ALA A 210 34.70 -2.62 -11.93
CA ALA A 210 33.72 -2.37 -10.87
C ALA A 210 33.66 -0.89 -10.44
N TYR A 211 34.71 -0.12 -10.65
CA TYR A 211 34.82 1.28 -10.18
C TYR A 211 35.42 2.25 -11.20
N LYS A 212 35.97 1.74 -12.29
CA LYS A 212 36.43 2.54 -13.41
C LYS A 212 35.59 2.30 -14.64
N THR A 213 35.30 3.32 -15.41
CA THR A 213 34.64 3.16 -16.70
C THR A 213 35.68 3.32 -17.81
N GLY A 214 35.51 2.55 -18.87
CA GLY A 214 36.32 2.68 -20.10
C GLY A 214 35.40 2.84 -21.30
N ASN A 215 35.85 3.70 -22.26
CA ASN A 215 35.15 3.82 -23.52
C ASN A 215 35.45 2.60 -24.38
N THR A 216 34.43 2.00 -24.98
CA THR A 216 34.56 0.85 -25.87
C THR A 216 33.87 1.14 -27.21
N GLY A 217 34.62 1.11 -28.31
CA GLY A 217 34.08 1.40 -29.62
C GLY A 217 33.48 2.81 -29.70
N SER A 218 32.22 2.92 -30.10
CA SER A 218 31.50 4.20 -30.20
C SER A 218 30.77 4.58 -28.89
N ASN A 219 30.86 3.78 -27.85
CA ASN A 219 30.23 4.07 -26.56
C ASN A 219 31.13 4.96 -25.71
N ILE A 220 30.66 6.17 -25.42
CA ILE A 220 31.31 7.11 -24.49
C ILE A 220 30.62 6.97 -23.15
N LEU A 221 31.32 6.42 -22.14
CA LEU A 221 30.83 6.26 -20.79
C LEU A 221 31.37 7.35 -19.89
N SER A 222 30.54 7.90 -19.04
CA SER A 222 30.98 8.79 -17.97
C SER A 222 31.77 7.97 -16.93
N ASN A 223 32.90 8.54 -16.47
CA ASN A 223 33.67 7.92 -15.38
C ASN A 223 32.84 7.87 -14.09
N PHE A 224 33.03 6.83 -13.28
CA PHE A 224 32.53 6.81 -11.93
C PHE A 224 33.21 7.91 -11.11
N ILE A 225 32.44 8.63 -10.34
CA ILE A 225 32.91 9.71 -9.47
C ILE A 225 32.52 9.40 -8.02
N ASN A 226 33.35 9.89 -7.09
CA ASN A 226 33.03 9.84 -5.67
C ASN A 226 32.05 10.96 -5.27
N HIS A 227 31.71 11.07 -3.99
CA HIS A 227 30.79 12.07 -3.46
C HIS A 227 31.27 13.53 -3.64
N THR A 228 32.56 13.77 -3.84
CA THR A 228 33.09 15.11 -4.13
C THR A 228 33.09 15.44 -5.62
N GLY A 229 32.67 14.53 -6.49
CA GLY A 229 32.72 14.68 -7.95
C GLY A 229 34.07 14.33 -8.55
N ALA A 230 35.03 13.84 -7.77
CA ALA A 230 36.33 13.40 -8.28
C ALA A 230 36.23 11.96 -8.84
N GLY A 231 37.04 11.69 -9.89
CA GLY A 231 37.10 10.34 -10.47
C GLY A 231 37.62 9.30 -9.48
N ILE A 232 37.05 8.11 -9.50
CA ILE A 232 37.49 6.98 -8.69
C ILE A 232 38.67 6.29 -9.39
N SER A 233 39.80 6.15 -8.70
CA SER A 233 41.04 5.58 -9.24
C SER A 233 41.52 4.34 -8.46
N ASP A 234 41.05 4.14 -7.25
CA ASP A 234 41.46 3.05 -6.34
C ASP A 234 40.25 2.27 -5.86
N PRO A 235 40.32 0.93 -5.69
CA PRO A 235 39.20 0.13 -5.22
C PRO A 235 38.76 0.48 -3.80
N TYR A 236 39.70 0.95 -2.95
CA TYR A 236 39.41 1.34 -1.59
C TYR A 236 38.93 2.79 -1.50
N ILE A 237 37.82 3.01 -0.82
CA ILE A 237 37.16 4.31 -0.74
C ILE A 237 38.13 5.37 -0.22
N ALA A 238 38.84 5.09 0.88
CA ALA A 238 39.73 6.03 1.54
C ALA A 238 40.95 6.43 0.71
N ASN A 239 41.33 5.68 -0.31
CA ASN A 239 42.48 5.98 -1.15
C ASN A 239 42.16 6.97 -2.28
N ASN A 240 40.89 7.35 -2.40
CA ASN A 240 40.45 8.29 -3.42
C ASN A 240 40.43 9.73 -2.91
N ASN A 241 40.73 10.68 -3.79
CA ASN A 241 40.80 12.08 -3.42
C ASN A 241 39.50 12.61 -2.81
N GLY A 242 39.64 13.27 -1.66
CA GLY A 242 38.52 13.84 -0.92
C GLY A 242 37.67 12.81 -0.12
N CYS A 243 38.12 11.57 -0.03
CA CYS A 243 37.44 10.55 0.78
C CYS A 243 38.18 10.33 2.11
N THR A 244 37.56 10.72 3.20
CA THR A 244 38.09 10.60 4.58
C THR A 244 37.08 9.93 5.50
N PRO A 245 36.93 8.59 5.40
CA PRO A 245 35.95 7.86 6.21
C PRO A 245 36.09 8.16 7.70
N ALA A 246 35.01 8.53 8.36
CA ALA A 246 35.03 8.94 9.76
C ALA A 246 33.96 8.24 10.62
N LYS A 247 32.79 7.93 10.06
CA LYS A 247 31.68 7.38 10.81
C LYS A 247 30.83 6.43 9.98
N ALA A 248 30.49 5.26 10.52
CA ALA A 248 29.47 4.38 9.95
C ALA A 248 28.13 4.60 10.63
N GLU A 249 27.05 4.50 9.88
CA GLU A 249 25.69 4.61 10.42
C GLU A 249 24.68 3.77 9.65
N LEU A 250 23.58 3.44 10.32
CA LEU A 250 22.41 2.85 9.69
C LEU A 250 21.68 3.93 8.89
N VAL A 251 21.46 3.68 7.61
CA VAL A 251 20.63 4.54 6.77
C VAL A 251 19.18 4.11 6.85
N TRP A 252 18.95 2.80 6.77
CA TRP A 252 17.62 2.24 6.71
C TRP A 252 17.64 0.73 7.04
N GLN A 253 16.57 0.24 7.62
CA GLN A 253 16.27 -1.19 7.75
C GLN A 253 14.75 -1.40 7.70
N ASP A 254 14.30 -2.49 7.13
CA ASP A 254 12.87 -2.82 7.01
C ASP A 254 12.32 -3.56 8.23
N VAL A 255 13.20 -4.01 9.10
CA VAL A 255 12.88 -4.67 10.35
C VAL A 255 13.62 -3.99 11.50
N MET A 256 12.94 -3.75 12.61
CA MET A 256 13.53 -3.11 13.79
C MET A 256 14.68 -3.98 14.34
N ASP A 257 15.80 -3.34 14.68
CA ASP A 257 17.00 -3.94 15.27
C ASP A 257 17.60 -5.11 14.46
N LEU A 258 17.35 -5.15 13.14
CA LEU A 258 17.93 -6.17 12.25
C LEU A 258 19.46 -6.09 12.27
N VAL A 259 20.02 -4.88 12.23
CA VAL A 259 21.45 -4.61 12.46
C VAL A 259 21.61 -3.54 13.53
N THR A 260 22.56 -3.77 14.45
CA THR A 260 22.87 -2.89 15.59
C THR A 260 24.38 -2.74 15.75
N ASP A 261 24.84 -1.94 16.71
CA ASP A 261 26.26 -1.75 17.05
C ASP A 261 27.15 -1.43 15.84
N ILE A 262 26.64 -0.63 14.91
CA ILE A 262 27.34 -0.25 13.68
C ILE A 262 28.51 0.68 14.04
N LYS A 263 29.72 0.30 13.62
CA LYS A 263 30.96 1.03 13.92
C LYS A 263 31.85 1.12 12.68
N TYR A 264 32.48 2.26 12.52
CA TYR A 264 33.64 2.42 11.68
C TYR A 264 34.90 2.10 12.48
N ASN A 265 35.75 1.22 11.96
CA ASN A 265 37.03 0.85 12.53
C ASN A 265 38.12 1.30 11.57
N ALA A 266 38.87 2.33 11.94
CA ALA A 266 39.99 2.83 11.15
C ALA A 266 41.10 1.77 11.01
N GLY A 267 41.75 1.73 9.87
CA GLY A 267 42.81 0.76 9.59
C GLY A 267 43.42 0.93 8.22
N SER A 268 44.21 -0.07 7.79
CA SER A 268 44.80 -0.10 6.46
C SER A 268 43.72 0.00 5.38
N ASN A 269 44.01 0.68 4.29
CA ASN A 269 43.09 0.91 3.18
C ASN A 269 41.73 1.50 3.59
N GLY A 270 41.70 2.31 4.66
CA GLY A 270 40.50 2.95 5.16
C GLY A 270 39.71 2.12 6.18
N GLY A 271 40.21 0.94 6.56
CA GLY A 271 39.58 0.13 7.60
C GLY A 271 38.32 -0.62 7.14
N ASN A 272 37.38 -0.80 8.06
CA ASN A 272 36.17 -1.58 7.82
C ASN A 272 34.98 -1.02 8.62
N ILE A 273 33.81 -1.46 8.22
CA ILE A 273 32.57 -1.33 9.03
C ILE A 273 32.35 -2.65 9.74
N SER A 274 32.02 -2.60 11.05
CA SER A 274 31.51 -3.73 11.82
C SER A 274 30.11 -3.47 12.33
N PHE A 275 29.33 -4.54 12.54
CA PHE A 275 27.97 -4.47 13.05
C PHE A 275 27.58 -5.77 13.72
N LYS A 276 26.52 -5.75 14.51
CA LYS A 276 25.93 -6.90 15.19
C LYS A 276 24.60 -7.27 14.56
N VAL A 277 24.33 -8.56 14.43
CA VAL A 277 23.02 -9.14 14.16
C VAL A 277 22.62 -9.97 15.37
N ASP A 278 21.59 -9.54 16.09
CA ASP A 278 21.18 -10.21 17.32
C ASP A 278 20.31 -11.43 17.04
N ARG A 279 20.46 -12.47 17.88
CA ARG A 279 19.72 -13.73 17.75
C ARG A 279 18.20 -13.53 17.81
N PHE A 280 17.73 -12.59 18.62
CA PHE A 280 16.29 -12.41 18.84
C PHE A 280 15.65 -11.45 17.85
N SER A 281 16.44 -10.68 17.11
CA SER A 281 15.95 -9.76 16.08
C SER A 281 16.18 -10.24 14.65
N ILE A 282 17.05 -11.23 14.44
CA ILE A 282 17.32 -11.74 13.09
C ILE A 282 16.08 -12.38 12.48
N GLN A 283 15.72 -11.91 11.32
CA GLN A 283 14.68 -12.45 10.47
C GLN A 283 14.91 -12.04 9.00
N GLN A 284 14.08 -12.47 8.11
CA GLN A 284 14.17 -12.01 6.72
C GLN A 284 13.95 -10.51 6.66
N GLY A 285 14.88 -9.80 6.05
CA GLY A 285 14.84 -8.34 5.93
C GLY A 285 16.08 -7.79 5.27
N ASN A 286 16.14 -6.46 5.16
CA ASN A 286 17.23 -5.73 4.55
C ASN A 286 17.68 -4.57 5.45
N ALA A 287 18.96 -4.27 5.42
CA ALA A 287 19.51 -3.08 6.06
C ALA A 287 20.52 -2.39 5.13
N VAL A 288 20.55 -1.09 5.15
CA VAL A 288 21.51 -0.26 4.41
C VAL A 288 22.38 0.49 5.40
N ILE A 289 23.68 0.29 5.30
CA ILE A 289 24.70 0.92 6.12
C ILE A 289 25.52 1.87 5.24
N ALA A 290 25.79 3.06 5.73
CA ALA A 290 26.64 4.03 5.06
C ALA A 290 27.92 4.32 5.84
N ILE A 291 28.97 4.65 5.10
CA ILE A 291 30.16 5.32 5.62
C ILE A 291 30.06 6.80 5.30
N LYS A 292 30.37 7.64 6.26
CA LYS A 292 30.41 9.10 6.10
C LYS A 292 31.82 9.61 6.25
N ASP A 293 32.11 10.65 5.54
CA ASP A 293 33.34 11.43 5.69
C ASP A 293 33.30 12.34 6.93
N ALA A 294 34.45 12.85 7.29
CA ALA A 294 34.67 13.73 8.41
C ALA A 294 34.03 15.13 8.22
#